data_cce555bc43f9d4b87e30bfdd59763f0b
#
_entry.id   cce555bc43f9d4b87e30bfdd59763f0b
#
_cell.length_a   1.000
_cell.length_b   1.000
_cell.length_c   1.000
_cell.angle_alpha   90.00
_cell.angle_beta   90.00
_cell.angle_gamma   90.00
#
_symmetry.space_group_name_H-M   'P 1'
#
loop_
_entity.id
_entity.type
_entity.pdbx_description
1 polymer ?
#
loop_
_entity_poly.entity_id
_entity_poly.type
_entity_poly.pdbx_seq_one_letter_code
_entity_poly.pdbx_strand_id
1 'polypeptide(L)'
;MMTKTIVGAALAAAALAAPAWAALDIGDKAPDFTAPAALAGKQYDFSLADSLAKGPVVLYFFPAAFSSGCSAEAHEFAEAIGKFEALGATVIGVSTDDIETQLKFSTQACQGKFAVASDSGKTVIKSYDAVMMIMPDYANRVSYVIAPDHSIVYNYQSLNPSKHVEKTLAALRDWEKVKAK
;
A
#
# COMPACT_ATOMS: atom_id res chain seq x y z
N MET A 1 -9.87 72.02 -0.91
CA MET A 1 -9.79 70.80 -0.07
C MET A 1 -10.04 69.62 -0.98
N MET A 2 -8.97 68.92 -1.39
CA MET A 2 -9.06 67.74 -2.29
C MET A 2 -8.79 66.47 -1.46
N THR A 3 -9.83 65.66 -1.23
CA THR A 3 -9.75 64.39 -0.54
C THR A 3 -9.26 63.29 -1.52
N LYS A 4 -8.08 62.73 -1.27
CA LYS A 4 -7.54 61.59 -2.04
C LYS A 4 -8.04 60.31 -1.44
N THR A 5 -8.88 59.61 -2.15
CA THR A 5 -9.33 58.25 -1.79
C THR A 5 -8.28 57.22 -2.23
N ILE A 6 -7.66 56.54 -1.29
CA ILE A 6 -6.72 55.42 -1.54
C ILE A 6 -7.56 54.16 -1.64
N VAL A 7 -7.64 53.57 -2.84
CA VAL A 7 -8.23 52.27 -3.07
C VAL A 7 -7.14 51.22 -2.83
N GLY A 8 -7.24 50.52 -1.70
CA GLY A 8 -6.36 49.38 -1.39
C GLY A 8 -6.79 48.16 -2.17
N ALA A 9 -5.95 47.69 -3.08
CA ALA A 9 -6.13 46.41 -3.76
C ALA A 9 -5.65 45.28 -2.86
N ALA A 10 -6.58 44.49 -2.34
CA ALA A 10 -6.25 43.24 -1.63
C ALA A 10 -5.92 42.13 -2.65
N LEU A 11 -4.64 41.79 -2.80
CA LEU A 11 -4.24 40.58 -3.52
C LEU A 11 -4.63 39.33 -2.67
N ALA A 12 -5.66 38.62 -3.10
CA ALA A 12 -5.97 37.29 -2.62
C ALA A 12 -4.96 36.31 -3.22
N ALA A 13 -4.00 35.85 -2.45
CA ALA A 13 -3.11 34.75 -2.82
C ALA A 13 -3.92 33.44 -2.79
N ALA A 14 -4.38 32.98 -3.96
CA ALA A 14 -4.89 31.64 -4.13
C ALA A 14 -3.72 30.65 -3.99
N ALA A 15 -3.61 29.96 -2.86
CA ALA A 15 -2.71 28.85 -2.71
C ALA A 15 -3.17 27.73 -3.66
N LEU A 16 -2.47 27.56 -4.75
CA LEU A 16 -2.60 26.39 -5.63
C LEU A 16 -2.06 25.19 -4.86
N ALA A 17 -2.95 24.43 -4.21
CA ALA A 17 -2.61 23.11 -3.69
C ALA A 17 -2.25 22.23 -4.90
N ALA A 18 -0.96 22.01 -5.14
CA ALA A 18 -0.52 21.01 -6.08
C ALA A 18 -1.05 19.64 -5.62
N PRO A 19 -1.57 18.79 -6.51
CA PRO A 19 -1.93 17.43 -6.12
C PRO A 19 -0.67 16.72 -5.61
N ALA A 20 -0.66 16.37 -4.35
CA ALA A 20 0.41 15.59 -3.75
C ALA A 20 0.25 14.14 -4.27
N TRP A 21 1.05 13.77 -5.24
CA TRP A 21 1.17 12.40 -5.76
C TRP A 21 2.08 11.56 -4.85
N ALA A 22 1.90 11.70 -3.56
CA ALA A 22 2.64 10.97 -2.54
C ALA A 22 1.72 9.90 -1.95
N ALA A 23 2.32 8.74 -1.63
CA ALA A 23 1.63 7.71 -0.83
C ALA A 23 0.96 8.34 0.40
N LEU A 24 -0.11 7.72 0.90
CA LEU A 24 -0.78 8.16 2.13
C LEU A 24 0.21 8.29 3.28
N ASP A 25 0.04 9.30 4.13
CA ASP A 25 0.96 9.62 5.20
C ASP A 25 0.74 8.76 6.46
N ILE A 26 1.77 8.72 7.31
CA ILE A 26 1.66 8.11 8.64
C ILE A 26 0.64 8.91 9.46
N GLY A 27 -0.32 8.19 10.05
CA GLY A 27 -1.44 8.76 10.79
C GLY A 27 -2.74 8.85 9.99
N ASP A 28 -2.69 8.76 8.67
CA ASP A 28 -3.90 8.68 7.85
C ASP A 28 -4.68 7.40 8.12
N LYS A 29 -5.97 7.42 7.79
CA LYS A 29 -6.81 6.21 7.80
C LYS A 29 -6.67 5.49 6.47
N ALA A 30 -6.25 4.23 6.54
CA ALA A 30 -6.22 3.34 5.39
C ALA A 30 -7.64 3.14 4.84
N PRO A 31 -7.90 3.46 3.57
CA PRO A 31 -9.19 3.20 2.95
C PRO A 31 -9.52 1.70 2.97
N ASP A 32 -10.73 1.37 3.40
CA ASP A 32 -11.16 -0.03 3.39
C ASP A 32 -11.43 -0.51 1.97
N PHE A 33 -11.17 -1.78 1.72
CA PHE A 33 -11.45 -2.39 0.43
C PHE A 33 -11.69 -3.90 0.53
N THR A 34 -12.43 -4.40 -0.44
CA THR A 34 -12.55 -5.83 -0.75
C THR A 34 -12.15 -6.03 -2.20
N ALA A 35 -11.32 -7.03 -2.47
CA ALA A 35 -10.84 -7.32 -3.82
C ALA A 35 -10.67 -8.83 -4.04
N PRO A 36 -10.87 -9.32 -5.28
CA PRO A 36 -10.51 -10.70 -5.63
C PRO A 36 -9.02 -10.92 -5.38
N ALA A 37 -8.68 -11.98 -4.65
CA ALA A 37 -7.31 -12.31 -4.28
C ALA A 37 -7.02 -13.78 -4.52
N ALA A 38 -5.75 -14.10 -4.64
CA ALA A 38 -5.24 -15.44 -4.84
C ALA A 38 -4.25 -15.83 -3.74
N LEU A 39 -4.46 -16.97 -3.13
CA LEU A 39 -3.54 -17.60 -2.18
C LEU A 39 -3.31 -19.06 -2.56
N ALA A 40 -2.07 -19.44 -2.77
CA ALA A 40 -1.68 -20.80 -3.16
C ALA A 40 -2.50 -21.34 -4.36
N GLY A 41 -2.74 -20.47 -5.36
CA GLY A 41 -3.49 -20.81 -6.59
C GLY A 41 -5.01 -20.89 -6.41
N LYS A 42 -5.54 -20.50 -5.24
CA LYS A 42 -6.99 -20.48 -4.98
C LYS A 42 -7.49 -19.06 -4.85
N GLN A 43 -8.58 -18.75 -5.54
CA GLN A 43 -9.23 -17.45 -5.46
C GLN A 43 -10.15 -17.36 -4.25
N TYR A 44 -10.19 -16.16 -3.65
CA TYR A 44 -11.16 -15.76 -2.62
C TYR A 44 -11.29 -14.22 -2.63
N ASP A 45 -12.25 -13.68 -1.90
CA ASP A 45 -12.36 -12.23 -1.71
C ASP A 45 -11.59 -11.83 -0.45
N PHE A 46 -10.54 -11.02 -0.61
CA PHE A 46 -9.82 -10.42 0.50
C PHE A 46 -10.55 -9.17 0.99
N SER A 47 -10.78 -9.07 2.29
CA SER A 47 -11.29 -7.89 2.98
C SER A 47 -10.22 -7.32 3.91
N LEU A 48 -9.89 -6.03 3.74
CA LEU A 48 -8.95 -5.36 4.64
C LEU A 48 -9.51 -5.28 6.07
N ALA A 49 -10.77 -4.92 6.24
CA ALA A 49 -11.42 -4.83 7.54
C ALA A 49 -11.40 -6.17 8.30
N ASP A 50 -11.73 -7.29 7.63
CA ASP A 50 -11.69 -8.62 8.24
C ASP A 50 -10.28 -9.07 8.63
N SER A 51 -9.29 -8.60 7.87
CA SER A 51 -7.87 -8.88 8.18
C SER A 51 -7.39 -8.04 9.36
N LEU A 52 -7.73 -6.75 9.41
CA LEU A 52 -7.39 -5.84 10.51
C LEU A 52 -8.08 -6.25 11.83
N ALA A 53 -9.24 -6.87 11.78
CA ALA A 53 -9.91 -7.44 12.96
C ALA A 53 -9.09 -8.57 13.62
N LYS A 54 -8.16 -9.21 12.89
CA LYS A 54 -7.29 -10.28 13.38
C LYS A 54 -5.92 -9.78 13.83
N GLY A 55 -5.44 -8.66 13.28
CA GLY A 55 -4.13 -8.09 13.57
C GLY A 55 -3.71 -7.04 12.55
N PRO A 56 -2.49 -6.50 12.64
CA PRO A 56 -2.00 -5.54 11.68
C PRO A 56 -1.86 -6.15 10.28
N VAL A 57 -1.92 -5.30 9.25
CA VAL A 57 -1.78 -5.71 7.84
C VAL A 57 -0.57 -5.00 7.23
N VAL A 58 0.29 -5.76 6.57
CA VAL A 58 1.31 -5.25 5.67
C VAL A 58 0.75 -5.32 4.26
N LEU A 59 0.35 -4.17 3.74
CA LEU A 59 -0.18 -3.99 2.39
C LEU A 59 0.92 -3.44 1.50
N TYR A 60 1.27 -4.14 0.42
CA TYR A 60 2.21 -3.60 -0.55
C TYR A 60 1.62 -3.57 -1.97
N PHE A 61 1.87 -2.47 -2.66
CA PHE A 61 1.52 -2.30 -4.06
C PHE A 61 2.74 -2.55 -4.93
N PHE A 62 2.54 -3.23 -6.05
CA PHE A 62 3.60 -3.54 -6.99
C PHE A 62 3.13 -3.34 -8.45
N PRO A 63 4.03 -2.91 -9.37
CA PRO A 63 3.63 -2.52 -10.72
C PRO A 63 3.01 -3.64 -11.56
N ALA A 64 3.66 -4.79 -11.66
CA ALA A 64 3.20 -5.89 -12.53
C ALA A 64 3.72 -7.23 -12.04
N ALA A 65 2.84 -8.22 -11.97
CA ALA A 65 3.19 -9.60 -11.72
C ALA A 65 4.21 -10.10 -12.75
N PHE A 66 5.09 -11.00 -12.33
CA PHE A 66 6.14 -11.62 -13.14
C PHE A 66 7.23 -10.68 -13.68
N SER A 67 7.18 -9.36 -13.44
CA SER A 67 8.36 -8.54 -13.67
C SER A 67 9.48 -8.96 -12.70
N SER A 68 10.75 -8.81 -13.12
CA SER A 68 11.90 -9.29 -12.33
C SER A 68 11.93 -8.69 -10.92
N GLY A 69 11.67 -7.38 -10.78
CA GLY A 69 11.65 -6.71 -9.49
C GLY A 69 10.47 -7.13 -8.61
N CYS A 70 9.27 -7.32 -9.19
CA CYS A 70 8.10 -7.73 -8.42
C CYS A 70 8.18 -9.20 -8.00
N SER A 71 8.74 -10.07 -8.84
CA SER A 71 8.99 -11.47 -8.48
C SER A 71 10.03 -11.59 -7.36
N ALA A 72 11.10 -10.78 -7.41
CA ALA A 72 12.09 -10.74 -6.34
C ALA A 72 11.48 -10.26 -5.02
N GLU A 73 10.69 -9.18 -5.04
CA GLU A 73 10.00 -8.67 -3.84
C GLU A 73 9.03 -9.69 -3.23
N ALA A 74 8.20 -10.33 -4.08
CA ALA A 74 7.29 -11.37 -3.64
C ALA A 74 8.03 -12.56 -3.01
N HIS A 75 9.17 -12.94 -3.58
CA HIS A 75 10.02 -13.98 -3.03
C HIS A 75 10.59 -13.59 -1.67
N GLU A 76 11.10 -12.35 -1.52
CA GLU A 76 11.60 -11.86 -0.23
C GLU A 76 10.49 -11.81 0.85
N PHE A 77 9.26 -11.40 0.51
CA PHE A 77 8.11 -11.50 1.41
C PHE A 77 7.82 -12.96 1.79
N ALA A 78 7.82 -13.86 0.82
CA ALA A 78 7.58 -15.28 1.06
C ALA A 78 8.61 -15.92 2.01
N GLU A 79 9.89 -15.55 1.88
CA GLU A 79 10.95 -16.00 2.80
C GLU A 79 10.80 -15.41 4.21
N ALA A 80 10.22 -14.21 4.33
CA ALA A 80 10.04 -13.52 5.59
C ALA A 80 8.67 -13.78 6.25
N ILE A 81 7.73 -14.50 5.59
CA ILE A 81 6.34 -14.57 6.01
C ILE A 81 6.17 -15.01 7.47
N GLY A 82 6.91 -16.03 7.92
CA GLY A 82 6.86 -16.50 9.30
C GLY A 82 7.28 -15.43 10.34
N LYS A 83 8.07 -14.41 9.94
CA LYS A 83 8.43 -13.29 10.83
C LYS A 83 7.27 -12.30 10.97
N PHE A 84 6.48 -12.10 9.92
CA PHE A 84 5.26 -11.29 9.96
C PHE A 84 4.16 -11.99 10.76
N GLU A 85 3.94 -13.28 10.52
CA GLU A 85 2.97 -14.10 11.25
C GLU A 85 3.29 -14.17 12.75
N ALA A 86 4.56 -14.27 13.13
CA ALA A 86 5.00 -14.24 14.54
C ALA A 86 4.67 -12.90 15.24
N LEU A 87 4.44 -11.82 14.48
CA LEU A 87 3.96 -10.53 14.97
C LEU A 87 2.45 -10.34 14.75
N GLY A 88 1.72 -11.42 14.43
CA GLY A 88 0.28 -11.39 14.17
C GLY A 88 -0.14 -10.64 12.91
N ALA A 89 0.79 -10.35 12.01
CA ALA A 89 0.53 -9.56 10.82
C ALA A 89 0.13 -10.43 9.61
N THR A 90 -0.85 -9.95 8.85
CA THR A 90 -1.19 -10.45 7.51
C THR A 90 -0.41 -9.68 6.46
N VAL A 91 0.17 -10.36 5.47
CA VAL A 91 0.80 -9.75 4.29
C VAL A 91 -0.13 -9.91 3.08
N ILE A 92 -0.34 -8.83 2.33
CA ILE A 92 -1.11 -8.82 1.09
C ILE A 92 -0.41 -7.93 0.04
N GLY A 93 -0.20 -8.46 -1.17
CA GLY A 93 0.24 -7.69 -2.33
C GLY A 93 -0.96 -7.26 -3.19
N VAL A 94 -0.88 -6.10 -3.83
CA VAL A 94 -1.91 -5.60 -4.74
C VAL A 94 -1.27 -5.06 -6.01
N SER A 95 -1.79 -5.46 -7.16
CA SER A 95 -1.45 -4.87 -8.46
C SER A 95 -2.69 -4.76 -9.35
N THR A 96 -2.53 -4.13 -10.49
CA THR A 96 -3.61 -3.99 -11.50
C THR A 96 -3.76 -5.21 -12.41
N ASP A 97 -2.93 -6.25 -12.22
CA ASP A 97 -3.06 -7.50 -12.95
C ASP A 97 -4.41 -8.18 -12.67
N ASP A 98 -4.91 -8.94 -13.63
CA ASP A 98 -6.15 -9.70 -13.48
C ASP A 98 -6.00 -10.88 -12.51
N ILE A 99 -7.13 -11.44 -12.08
CA ILE A 99 -7.13 -12.52 -11.09
C ILE A 99 -6.48 -13.80 -11.63
N GLU A 100 -6.56 -14.07 -12.93
CA GLU A 100 -5.92 -15.23 -13.54
C GLU A 100 -4.40 -15.15 -13.48
N THR A 101 -3.86 -13.95 -13.63
CA THR A 101 -2.44 -13.65 -13.43
C THR A 101 -2.05 -13.80 -11.96
N GLN A 102 -2.87 -13.27 -11.03
CA GLN A 102 -2.62 -13.38 -9.60
C GLN A 102 -2.66 -14.83 -9.09
N LEU A 103 -3.54 -15.68 -9.63
CA LEU A 103 -3.58 -17.10 -9.31
C LEU A 103 -2.23 -17.79 -9.58
N LYS A 104 -1.62 -17.52 -10.73
CA LYS A 104 -0.29 -18.04 -11.09
C LYS A 104 0.81 -17.42 -10.25
N PHE A 105 0.76 -16.09 -10.04
CA PHE A 105 1.76 -15.35 -9.27
C PHE A 105 1.79 -15.79 -7.80
N SER A 106 0.62 -16.05 -7.21
CA SER A 106 0.50 -16.54 -5.83
C SER A 106 1.22 -17.86 -5.57
N THR A 107 1.29 -18.75 -6.56
CA THR A 107 1.99 -20.02 -6.46
C THR A 107 3.47 -19.92 -6.81
N GLN A 108 3.81 -19.20 -7.88
CA GLN A 108 5.16 -19.20 -8.44
C GLN A 108 6.09 -18.21 -7.70
N ALA A 109 5.68 -16.96 -7.53
CA ALA A 109 6.50 -15.94 -6.89
C ALA A 109 6.26 -15.85 -5.37
N CYS A 110 5.00 -15.92 -4.93
CA CYS A 110 4.65 -15.89 -3.52
C CYS A 110 4.79 -17.26 -2.83
N GLN A 111 5.14 -18.32 -3.57
CA GLN A 111 5.34 -19.69 -3.04
C GLN A 111 4.12 -20.23 -2.28
N GLY A 112 2.92 -19.74 -2.56
CA GLY A 112 1.70 -20.10 -1.85
C GLY A 112 1.64 -19.63 -0.39
N LYS A 113 2.55 -18.75 0.05
CA LYS A 113 2.71 -18.39 1.47
C LYS A 113 1.90 -17.16 1.89
N PHE A 114 1.55 -16.27 0.98
CA PHE A 114 0.72 -15.10 1.24
C PHE A 114 -0.12 -14.74 0.01
N ALA A 115 -1.12 -13.89 0.21
CA ALA A 115 -2.07 -13.56 -0.84
C ALA A 115 -1.63 -12.37 -1.69
N VAL A 116 -2.10 -12.38 -2.95
CA VAL A 116 -2.01 -11.24 -3.86
C VAL A 116 -3.40 -10.95 -4.43
N ALA A 117 -3.79 -9.68 -4.45
CA ALA A 117 -5.10 -9.23 -4.90
C ALA A 117 -5.03 -8.53 -6.26
N SER A 118 -6.11 -8.67 -7.02
CA SER A 118 -6.33 -8.05 -8.31
C SER A 118 -7.11 -6.75 -8.14
N ASP A 119 -6.50 -5.62 -8.49
CA ASP A 119 -7.17 -4.32 -8.63
C ASP A 119 -7.26 -3.91 -10.11
N SER A 120 -7.78 -4.77 -10.96
CA SER A 120 -7.93 -4.50 -12.41
C SER A 120 -8.82 -3.27 -12.68
N GLY A 121 -9.70 -2.90 -11.75
CA GLY A 121 -10.49 -1.67 -11.77
C GLY A 121 -9.74 -0.42 -11.34
N LYS A 122 -8.52 -0.54 -10.81
CA LYS A 122 -7.67 0.57 -10.35
C LYS A 122 -8.34 1.45 -9.27
N THR A 123 -9.21 0.87 -8.46
CA THR A 123 -9.93 1.59 -7.39
C THR A 123 -9.10 1.63 -6.13
N VAL A 124 -8.45 0.54 -5.78
CA VAL A 124 -7.62 0.42 -4.59
C VAL A 124 -6.34 1.24 -4.74
N ILE A 125 -5.62 1.12 -5.86
CA ILE A 125 -4.40 1.92 -6.08
C ILE A 125 -4.67 3.43 -6.06
N LYS A 126 -5.86 3.86 -6.52
CA LYS A 126 -6.26 5.28 -6.47
C LYS A 126 -6.58 5.75 -5.07
N SER A 127 -7.28 4.94 -4.27
CA SER A 127 -7.63 5.31 -2.89
C SER A 127 -6.42 5.38 -1.95
N TYR A 128 -5.31 4.71 -2.31
CA TYR A 128 -4.05 4.72 -1.56
C TYR A 128 -2.98 5.65 -2.13
N ASP A 129 -3.33 6.50 -3.12
CA ASP A 129 -2.36 7.32 -3.87
C ASP A 129 -1.16 6.50 -4.41
N ALA A 130 -1.43 5.23 -4.71
CA ALA A 130 -0.44 4.27 -5.18
C ALA A 130 -0.43 4.11 -6.72
N VAL A 131 -0.88 5.14 -7.45
CA VAL A 131 -0.82 5.16 -8.92
C VAL A 131 0.57 5.57 -9.37
N MET A 132 1.15 4.84 -10.32
CA MET A 132 2.44 5.21 -10.91
C MET A 132 2.28 6.41 -11.85
N MET A 133 2.92 7.54 -11.52
CA MET A 133 2.73 8.82 -12.22
C MET A 133 3.01 8.75 -13.73
N ILE A 134 4.08 8.05 -14.13
CA ILE A 134 4.49 7.97 -15.55
C ILE A 134 3.80 6.83 -16.32
N MET A 135 3.18 5.90 -15.62
CA MET A 135 2.41 4.77 -16.17
C MET A 135 1.14 4.56 -15.32
N PRO A 136 0.09 5.37 -15.52
CA PRO A 136 -1.08 5.41 -14.63
C PRO A 136 -1.95 4.14 -14.66
N ASP A 137 -1.64 3.21 -15.54
CA ASP A 137 -2.26 1.89 -15.58
C ASP A 137 -1.64 0.90 -14.57
N TYR A 138 -0.53 1.26 -13.96
CA TYR A 138 0.20 0.42 -13.01
C TYR A 138 0.20 1.01 -11.60
N ALA A 139 0.27 0.13 -10.63
CA ALA A 139 0.55 0.55 -9.27
C ALA A 139 2.00 1.03 -9.14
N ASN A 140 2.21 2.05 -8.32
CA ASN A 140 3.54 2.40 -7.84
C ASN A 140 4.02 1.34 -6.84
N ARG A 141 5.32 1.29 -6.55
CA ARG A 141 5.84 0.40 -5.51
C ARG A 141 5.84 1.13 -4.18
N VAL A 142 4.88 0.79 -3.33
CA VAL A 142 4.73 1.35 -1.98
C VAL A 142 4.22 0.27 -1.03
N SER A 143 4.77 0.25 0.18
CA SER A 143 4.34 -0.65 1.25
C SER A 143 3.88 0.13 2.45
N TYR A 144 2.79 -0.33 3.07
CA TYR A 144 2.18 0.22 4.27
C TYR A 144 2.18 -0.81 5.38
N VAL A 145 2.33 -0.36 6.62
CA VAL A 145 1.94 -1.10 7.81
C VAL A 145 0.69 -0.43 8.38
N ILE A 146 -0.39 -1.18 8.47
CA ILE A 146 -1.71 -0.69 8.88
C ILE A 146 -2.07 -1.36 10.21
N ALA A 147 -2.36 -0.55 11.22
CA ALA A 147 -2.79 -1.05 12.53
C ALA A 147 -4.27 -1.46 12.51
N PRO A 148 -4.73 -2.29 13.49
CA PRO A 148 -6.12 -2.77 13.58
C PRO A 148 -7.19 -1.67 13.62
N ASP A 149 -6.84 -0.46 14.02
CA ASP A 149 -7.73 0.71 14.01
C ASP A 149 -7.76 1.43 12.65
N HIS A 150 -7.22 0.82 11.60
CA HIS A 150 -7.04 1.36 10.25
C HIS A 150 -6.02 2.50 10.14
N SER A 151 -5.28 2.87 11.19
CA SER A 151 -4.25 3.89 11.05
C SER A 151 -3.03 3.36 10.30
N ILE A 152 -2.51 4.15 9.37
CA ILE A 152 -1.22 3.88 8.72
C ILE A 152 -0.12 4.24 9.73
N VAL A 153 0.62 3.25 10.18
CA VAL A 153 1.72 3.44 11.15
C VAL A 153 3.08 3.53 10.49
N TYR A 154 3.15 3.14 9.22
CA TYR A 154 4.37 3.24 8.40
C TYR A 154 4.03 3.21 6.92
N ASN A 155 4.79 3.95 6.11
CA ASN A 155 4.84 3.80 4.66
C ASN A 155 6.29 3.76 4.16
N TYR A 156 6.51 3.09 3.04
CA TYR A 156 7.80 3.09 2.34
C TYR A 156 7.56 3.02 0.83
N GLN A 157 8.04 4.02 0.10
CA GLN A 157 7.92 4.11 -1.34
C GLN A 157 9.29 4.07 -2.00
N SER A 158 9.49 3.12 -2.89
CA SER A 158 10.72 2.99 -3.70
C SER A 158 10.47 2.03 -4.85
N LEU A 159 10.89 2.36 -6.06
CA LEU A 159 10.85 1.42 -7.19
C LEU A 159 11.83 0.25 -7.02
N ASN A 160 12.87 0.42 -6.20
CA ASN A 160 13.79 -0.68 -5.85
C ASN A 160 13.12 -1.63 -4.84
N PRO A 161 12.92 -2.91 -5.16
CA PRO A 161 12.21 -3.87 -4.31
C PRO A 161 12.96 -4.23 -3.00
N SER A 162 14.30 -4.08 -2.97
CA SER A 162 15.19 -4.72 -1.99
C SER A 162 15.05 -4.26 -0.53
N LYS A 163 14.20 -3.28 -0.21
CA LYS A 163 14.07 -2.75 1.16
C LYS A 163 12.67 -2.83 1.74
N HIS A 164 11.69 -3.22 0.94
CA HIS A 164 10.28 -3.21 1.36
C HIS A 164 10.03 -4.17 2.53
N VAL A 165 10.56 -5.40 2.45
CA VAL A 165 10.42 -6.41 3.51
C VAL A 165 11.13 -5.99 4.80
N GLU A 166 12.40 -5.58 4.69
CA GLU A 166 13.20 -5.13 5.84
C GLU A 166 12.51 -3.97 6.58
N LYS A 167 12.08 -2.95 5.81
CA LYS A 167 11.50 -1.71 6.36
C LYS A 167 10.14 -1.95 7.02
N THR A 168 9.25 -2.70 6.37
CA THR A 168 7.93 -3.01 6.94
C THR A 168 8.03 -3.91 8.16
N LEU A 169 8.95 -4.89 8.16
CA LEU A 169 9.17 -5.75 9.31
C LEU A 169 9.76 -4.99 10.51
N ALA A 170 10.68 -4.04 10.27
CA ALA A 170 11.21 -3.19 11.32
C ALA A 170 10.12 -2.29 11.91
N ALA A 171 9.35 -1.63 11.06
CA ALA A 171 8.24 -0.77 11.48
C ALA A 171 7.17 -1.51 12.29
N LEU A 172 6.82 -2.73 11.88
CA LEU A 172 5.87 -3.57 12.60
C LEU A 172 6.38 -3.93 14.01
N ARG A 173 7.66 -4.28 14.14
CA ARG A 173 8.28 -4.55 15.45
C ARG A 173 8.29 -3.31 16.36
N ASP A 174 8.55 -2.15 15.80
CA ASP A 174 8.58 -0.92 16.57
C ASP A 174 7.17 -0.49 17.02
N TRP A 175 6.17 -0.66 16.16
CA TRP A 175 4.78 -0.45 16.52
C TRP A 175 4.32 -1.39 17.66
N GLU A 176 4.65 -2.67 17.61
CA GLU A 176 4.34 -3.64 18.68
C GLU A 176 4.97 -3.25 20.02
N LYS A 177 6.21 -2.75 20.02
CA LYS A 177 6.87 -2.25 21.27
C LYS A 177 6.14 -1.04 21.87
N VAL A 178 5.58 -0.16 21.03
CA VAL A 178 4.83 1.02 21.52
C VAL A 178 3.49 0.61 22.10
N LYS A 179 2.81 -0.35 21.48
CA LYS A 179 1.52 -0.89 21.92
C LYS A 179 1.62 -1.63 23.27
N ALA A 180 2.77 -2.25 23.55
CA ALA A 180 3.00 -3.04 24.75
C ALA A 180 3.33 -2.17 26.02
N LYS A 181 3.43 -0.85 25.89
CA LYS A 181 3.66 0.11 26.98
C LYS A 181 2.36 0.73 27.46
#